data_9f2d4b678bd7f9f77e622cc6eaa1ff07
#
_entry.id   9f2d4b678bd7f9f77e622cc6eaa1ff07
#
_cell.length_a   1.000
_cell.length_b   1.000
_cell.length_c   1.000
_cell.angle_alpha   90.00
_cell.angle_beta   90.00
_cell.angle_gamma   90.00
#
_symmetry.space_group_name_H-M   'P 1'
#
loop_
_entity.id
_entity.type
_entity.pdbx_description
1 polymer ?
#
loop_
_entity_poly.entity_id
_entity_poly.type
_entity_poly.pdbx_seq_one_letter_code
_entity_poly.pdbx_strand_id
1 'polypeptide(L)'
;MNIVYKNELSVNDYCTLRKSVEWYDISESVVKKALGKSDYIVSAVIDGITVGMARLMTDGTQLLIMDVVVHPDYQGRGIGKGIMEHIVQHIENTYSQMLVSLTTDEKNTGFYEKLGFNKIIGMRLLHGI
;
A
#
# COMPACT_ATOMS: atom_id res chain seq x y z
N MET A 1 18.62 -1.40 -12.20
CA MET A 1 17.26 -1.91 -11.97
C MET A 1 16.28 -0.82 -12.38
N ASN A 2 15.43 -1.11 -13.34
CA ASN A 2 14.51 -0.12 -13.89
C ASN A 2 13.10 -0.36 -13.33
N ILE A 3 12.68 0.52 -12.41
CA ILE A 3 11.37 0.42 -11.76
C ILE A 3 10.41 1.38 -12.46
N VAL A 4 9.26 0.85 -12.87
CA VAL A 4 8.16 1.65 -13.42
C VAL A 4 7.04 1.67 -12.38
N TYR A 5 6.58 2.86 -12.00
CA TYR A 5 5.45 3.03 -11.10
C TYR A 5 4.20 3.30 -11.92
N LYS A 6 3.12 2.59 -11.61
CA LYS A 6 1.85 2.68 -12.33
C LYS A 6 0.70 2.93 -11.36
N ASN A 7 -0.41 3.47 -11.87
CA ASN A 7 -1.63 3.69 -11.08
C ASN A 7 -2.70 2.66 -11.42
N GLU A 8 -2.28 1.44 -11.63
CA GLU A 8 -3.16 0.30 -11.89
C GLU A 8 -2.61 -0.95 -11.22
N LEU A 9 -3.48 -1.89 -10.92
CA LEU A 9 -3.11 -3.15 -10.27
C LEU A 9 -4.17 -4.18 -10.60
N SER A 10 -3.76 -5.33 -11.15
CA SER A 10 -4.68 -6.41 -11.43
C SER A 10 -5.06 -7.16 -10.16
N VAL A 11 -6.22 -7.81 -10.17
CA VAL A 11 -6.66 -8.69 -9.09
C VAL A 11 -5.62 -9.77 -8.83
N ASN A 12 -5.10 -10.37 -9.88
CA ASN A 12 -4.10 -11.43 -9.77
C ASN A 12 -2.82 -10.94 -9.09
N ASP A 13 -2.30 -9.78 -9.48
CA ASP A 13 -1.08 -9.23 -8.90
C ASP A 13 -1.29 -8.84 -7.44
N TYR A 14 -2.45 -8.25 -7.12
CA TYR A 14 -2.81 -7.94 -5.74
C TYR A 14 -2.79 -9.20 -4.86
N CYS A 15 -3.45 -10.25 -5.30
CA CYS A 15 -3.51 -11.50 -4.54
C CYS A 15 -2.14 -12.18 -4.43
N THR A 16 -1.35 -12.15 -5.50
CA THR A 16 0.01 -12.69 -5.51
C THR A 16 0.92 -11.98 -4.51
N LEU A 17 0.86 -10.65 -4.47
CA LEU A 17 1.67 -9.86 -3.54
C LEU A 17 1.25 -10.09 -2.09
N ARG A 18 -0.05 -10.15 -1.79
CA ARG A 18 -0.51 -10.49 -0.44
C ARG A 18 0.01 -11.84 0.00
N LYS A 19 -0.07 -12.84 -0.87
CA LYS A 19 0.40 -14.19 -0.59
C LYS A 19 1.91 -14.23 -0.36
N SER A 20 2.67 -13.40 -1.07
CA SER A 20 4.13 -13.36 -0.95
C SER A 20 4.60 -12.94 0.45
N VAL A 21 3.77 -12.20 1.20
CA VAL A 21 4.05 -11.78 2.58
C VAL A 21 3.16 -12.52 3.59
N GLU A 22 2.56 -13.62 3.19
CA GLU A 22 1.80 -14.53 4.05
C GLU A 22 0.56 -13.90 4.70
N TRP A 23 -0.06 -12.94 4.03
CA TRP A 23 -1.32 -12.38 4.48
C TRP A 23 -2.48 -13.32 4.11
N TYR A 24 -3.56 -13.29 4.88
CA TYR A 24 -4.72 -14.16 4.65
C TYR A 24 -5.34 -13.89 3.26
N ASP A 25 -5.96 -14.94 2.71
CA ASP A 25 -6.59 -14.87 1.39
C ASP A 25 -7.89 -14.07 1.44
N ILE A 26 -8.11 -13.29 0.40
CA ILE A 26 -9.37 -12.59 0.14
C ILE A 26 -9.86 -13.08 -1.23
N SER A 27 -11.17 -13.34 -1.33
CA SER A 27 -11.74 -13.81 -2.59
C SER A 27 -11.55 -12.79 -3.72
N GLU A 28 -11.34 -13.28 -4.94
CA GLU A 28 -11.12 -12.42 -6.11
C GLU A 28 -12.26 -11.43 -6.34
N SER A 29 -13.51 -11.83 -6.09
CA SER A 29 -14.65 -10.94 -6.26
C SER A 29 -14.61 -9.76 -5.29
N VAL A 30 -14.18 -9.99 -4.04
CA VAL A 30 -14.01 -8.94 -3.05
C VAL A 30 -12.85 -8.03 -3.44
N VAL A 31 -11.72 -8.60 -3.87
CA VAL A 31 -10.55 -7.83 -4.32
C VAL A 31 -10.91 -6.93 -5.50
N LYS A 32 -11.65 -7.45 -6.47
CA LYS A 32 -12.08 -6.66 -7.64
C LYS A 32 -12.87 -5.42 -7.21
N LYS A 33 -13.80 -5.58 -6.27
CA LYS A 33 -14.57 -4.45 -5.74
C LYS A 33 -13.68 -3.47 -4.96
N ALA A 34 -12.79 -4.00 -4.14
CA ALA A 34 -11.86 -3.17 -3.34
C ALA A 34 -10.97 -2.31 -4.23
N LEU A 35 -10.38 -2.89 -5.26
CA LEU A 35 -9.55 -2.15 -6.21
C LEU A 35 -10.34 -1.08 -6.93
N GLY A 36 -11.57 -1.40 -7.35
CA GLY A 36 -12.46 -0.45 -8.02
C GLY A 36 -12.90 0.72 -7.14
N LYS A 37 -12.90 0.54 -5.81
CA LYS A 37 -13.26 1.58 -4.83
C LYS A 37 -12.06 2.35 -4.30
N SER A 38 -10.86 1.94 -4.63
CA SER A 38 -9.65 2.62 -4.15
C SER A 38 -9.55 4.01 -4.76
N ASP A 39 -9.23 5.00 -3.93
CA ASP A 39 -9.10 6.39 -4.38
C ASP A 39 -7.80 6.61 -5.15
N TYR A 40 -6.78 5.82 -4.86
CA TYR A 40 -5.51 5.87 -5.56
C TYR A 40 -4.79 4.54 -5.38
N ILE A 41 -4.11 4.09 -6.41
CA ILE A 41 -3.34 2.84 -6.40
C ILE A 41 -1.97 3.14 -6.98
N VAL A 42 -0.93 2.57 -6.35
CA VAL A 42 0.43 2.56 -6.89
C VAL A 42 0.88 1.12 -7.00
N SER A 43 1.40 0.75 -8.15
CA SER A 43 2.12 -0.51 -8.31
C SER A 43 3.54 -0.22 -8.79
N ALA A 44 4.49 -1.05 -8.37
CA ALA A 44 5.86 -1.00 -8.82
C ALA A 44 6.12 -2.20 -9.70
N VAL A 45 6.66 -1.96 -10.89
CA VAL A 45 6.86 -3.00 -11.91
C VAL A 45 8.32 -3.02 -12.34
N ILE A 46 8.93 -4.21 -12.38
CA ILE A 46 10.30 -4.45 -12.88
C ILE A 46 10.22 -5.54 -13.95
N ASP A 47 10.70 -5.22 -15.15
CA ASP A 47 10.70 -6.16 -16.27
C ASP A 47 9.34 -6.83 -16.50
N GLY A 48 8.28 -6.03 -16.42
CA GLY A 48 6.90 -6.50 -16.64
C GLY A 48 6.29 -7.24 -15.46
N ILE A 49 7.01 -7.40 -14.35
CA ILE A 49 6.52 -8.10 -13.15
C ILE A 49 6.17 -7.09 -12.07
N THR A 50 4.97 -7.18 -11.54
CA THR A 50 4.54 -6.34 -10.42
C THR A 50 5.16 -6.85 -9.13
N VAL A 51 6.00 -6.02 -8.52
CA VAL A 51 6.80 -6.39 -7.34
C VAL A 51 6.42 -5.64 -6.08
N GLY A 52 5.54 -4.66 -6.18
CA GLY A 52 5.08 -3.89 -5.02
C GLY A 52 3.78 -3.17 -5.30
N MET A 53 3.12 -2.78 -4.23
CA MET A 53 1.83 -2.10 -4.30
C MET A 53 1.56 -1.26 -3.06
N ALA A 54 0.62 -0.32 -3.19
CA ALA A 54 -0.08 0.35 -2.10
C ALA A 54 -1.36 0.95 -2.64
N ARG A 55 -2.33 1.21 -1.77
CA ARG A 55 -3.56 1.89 -2.16
C ARG A 55 -4.07 2.82 -1.08
N LEU A 56 -4.91 3.77 -1.47
CA LEU A 56 -5.54 4.75 -0.58
C LEU A 56 -7.04 4.58 -0.58
N MET A 57 -7.64 4.80 0.59
CA MET A 57 -9.08 4.85 0.79
C MET A 57 -9.43 6.10 1.58
N THR A 58 -10.48 6.81 1.17
CA THR A 58 -10.99 7.97 1.91
C THR A 58 -12.48 8.16 1.69
N ASP A 59 -13.16 8.70 2.68
CA ASP A 59 -14.52 9.21 2.54
C ASP A 59 -14.53 10.76 2.52
N GLY A 60 -13.36 11.38 2.53
CA GLY A 60 -13.17 12.83 2.58
C GLY A 60 -12.82 13.37 3.95
N THR A 61 -13.02 12.60 5.02
CA THR A 61 -12.73 13.05 6.39
C THR A 61 -11.31 12.70 6.82
N GLN A 62 -10.84 11.53 6.46
CA GLN A 62 -9.48 11.07 6.72
C GLN A 62 -9.08 10.06 5.65
N LEU A 63 -7.82 9.75 5.59
CA LEU A 63 -7.25 8.92 4.55
C LEU A 63 -6.54 7.72 5.17
N LEU A 64 -6.79 6.52 4.62
CA LEU A 64 -6.12 5.30 5.02
C LEU A 64 -5.20 4.82 3.90
N ILE A 65 -3.94 4.59 4.24
CA ILE A 65 -2.99 3.91 3.36
C ILE A 65 -3.07 2.42 3.69
N MET A 66 -3.32 1.60 2.69
CA MET A 66 -3.54 0.17 2.86
C MET A 66 -2.65 -0.64 1.92
N ASP A 67 -2.37 -1.87 2.35
CA ASP A 67 -1.71 -2.87 1.51
C ASP A 67 -0.37 -2.42 0.93
N VAL A 68 0.47 -1.82 1.77
CA VAL A 68 1.84 -1.49 1.38
C VAL A 68 2.66 -2.78 1.41
N VAL A 69 2.95 -3.32 0.25
CA VAL A 69 3.66 -4.60 0.10
C VAL A 69 4.76 -4.45 -0.93
N VAL A 70 5.94 -4.97 -0.62
CA VAL A 70 7.00 -5.26 -1.60
C VAL A 70 7.30 -6.74 -1.51
N HIS A 71 7.30 -7.42 -2.65
CA HIS A 71 7.62 -8.84 -2.72
C HIS A 71 8.97 -9.10 -2.02
N PRO A 72 9.08 -10.14 -1.17
CA PRO A 72 10.30 -10.40 -0.39
C PRO A 72 11.59 -10.44 -1.20
N ASP A 73 11.55 -10.97 -2.43
CA ASP A 73 12.72 -11.06 -3.30
C ASP A 73 13.21 -9.70 -3.79
N TYR A 74 12.43 -8.66 -3.60
CA TYR A 74 12.73 -7.31 -4.08
C TYR A 74 12.87 -6.28 -2.97
N GLN A 75 12.77 -6.69 -1.71
CA GLN A 75 12.95 -5.79 -0.56
C GLN A 75 14.40 -5.32 -0.43
N GLY A 76 14.60 -4.18 0.22
CA GLY A 76 15.91 -3.61 0.44
C GLY A 76 16.50 -2.88 -0.77
N ARG A 77 15.70 -2.56 -1.77
CA ARG A 77 16.14 -1.91 -3.02
C ARG A 77 15.49 -0.54 -3.26
N GLY A 78 14.85 0.02 -2.24
CA GLY A 78 14.20 1.34 -2.36
C GLY A 78 12.84 1.34 -3.03
N ILE A 79 12.25 0.18 -3.31
CA ILE A 79 10.93 0.09 -3.99
C ILE A 79 9.82 0.60 -3.08
N GLY A 80 9.83 0.18 -1.81
CA GLY A 80 8.84 0.66 -0.84
C GLY A 80 8.90 2.17 -0.65
N LYS A 81 10.11 2.74 -0.61
CA LYS A 81 10.30 4.19 -0.54
C LYS A 81 9.70 4.87 -1.75
N GLY A 82 9.94 4.35 -2.96
CA GLY A 82 9.39 4.90 -4.19
C GLY A 82 7.87 4.83 -4.24
N ILE A 83 7.28 3.73 -3.79
CA ILE A 83 5.82 3.60 -3.67
C ILE A 83 5.28 4.68 -2.74
N MET A 84 5.86 4.83 -1.55
CA MET A 84 5.40 5.81 -0.57
C MET A 84 5.61 7.25 -1.04
N GLU A 85 6.67 7.53 -1.78
CA GLU A 85 6.88 8.85 -2.38
C GLU A 85 5.75 9.21 -3.36
N HIS A 86 5.30 8.25 -4.18
CA HIS A 86 4.16 8.46 -5.08
C HIS A 86 2.86 8.68 -4.30
N ILE A 87 2.66 7.92 -3.23
CA ILE A 87 1.49 8.07 -2.34
C ILE A 87 1.46 9.47 -1.73
N VAL A 88 2.56 9.88 -1.10
CA VAL A 88 2.66 11.18 -0.42
C VAL A 88 2.50 12.34 -1.41
N GLN A 89 3.11 12.22 -2.59
CA GLN A 89 2.99 13.23 -3.63
C GLN A 89 1.54 13.39 -4.09
N HIS A 90 0.83 12.28 -4.27
CA HIS A 90 -0.58 12.30 -4.62
C HIS A 90 -1.41 12.99 -3.52
N ILE A 91 -1.14 12.68 -2.26
CA ILE A 91 -1.84 13.29 -1.12
C ILE A 91 -1.61 14.80 -1.11
N GLU A 92 -0.36 15.25 -1.27
CA GLU A 92 -0.02 16.68 -1.29
C GLU A 92 -0.71 17.42 -2.44
N ASN A 93 -0.80 16.78 -3.60
CA ASN A 93 -1.41 17.41 -4.79
C ASN A 93 -2.94 17.41 -4.77
N THR A 94 -3.56 16.53 -3.97
CA THR A 94 -5.01 16.27 -4.05
C THR A 94 -5.76 16.82 -2.84
N TYR A 95 -5.17 16.78 -1.66
CA TYR A 95 -5.84 17.13 -0.41
C TYR A 95 -5.12 18.28 0.27
N SER A 96 -5.88 19.29 0.75
CA SER A 96 -5.29 20.44 1.43
C SER A 96 -4.98 20.16 2.90
N GLN A 97 -5.82 19.39 3.58
CA GLN A 97 -5.68 19.06 4.99
C GLN A 97 -6.36 17.73 5.26
N MET A 98 -5.61 16.77 5.81
CA MET A 98 -6.13 15.43 5.98
C MET A 98 -5.33 14.67 7.03
N LEU A 99 -6.02 13.96 7.92
CA LEU A 99 -5.36 12.94 8.74
C LEU A 99 -5.11 11.73 7.87
N VAL A 100 -3.86 11.31 7.81
CA VAL A 100 -3.43 10.16 7.03
C VAL A 100 -2.89 9.10 7.97
N SER A 101 -3.44 7.91 7.95
CA SER A 101 -3.06 6.83 8.86
C SER A 101 -2.75 5.54 8.10
N LEU A 102 -1.92 4.71 8.71
CA LEU A 102 -1.66 3.35 8.28
C LEU A 102 -1.36 2.48 9.50
N THR A 103 -1.44 1.19 9.33
CA THR A 103 -0.96 0.23 10.33
C THR A 103 0.24 -0.52 9.77
N THR A 104 1.18 -0.84 10.63
CA THR A 104 2.41 -1.54 10.24
C THR A 104 2.94 -2.37 11.40
N ASP A 105 3.85 -3.28 11.11
CA ASP A 105 4.60 -3.98 12.15
C ASP A 105 5.62 -3.03 12.79
N GLU A 106 5.92 -3.24 14.06
CA GLU A 106 6.85 -2.40 14.80
C GLU A 106 8.21 -2.30 14.12
N LYS A 107 8.69 -3.38 13.52
CA LYS A 107 9.99 -3.39 12.81
C LYS A 107 10.06 -2.41 11.64
N ASN A 108 8.91 -1.99 11.09
CA ASN A 108 8.84 -1.07 9.95
C ASN A 108 8.60 0.39 10.36
N THR A 109 8.44 0.68 11.65
CA THR A 109 8.13 2.05 12.10
C THR A 109 9.20 3.05 11.71
N GLY A 110 10.47 2.67 11.78
CA GLY A 110 11.58 3.54 11.36
C GLY A 110 11.50 3.96 9.89
N PHE A 111 11.04 3.06 9.04
CA PHE A 111 10.83 3.36 7.62
C PHE A 111 9.79 4.47 7.45
N TYR A 112 8.65 4.36 8.13
CA TYR A 112 7.59 5.37 8.03
C TYR A 112 7.92 6.67 8.76
N GLU A 113 8.64 6.59 9.88
CA GLU A 113 9.08 7.79 10.61
C GLU A 113 9.96 8.69 9.75
N LYS A 114 10.83 8.10 8.91
CA LYS A 114 11.65 8.86 7.95
C LYS A 114 10.81 9.59 6.90
N LEU A 115 9.58 9.16 6.67
CA LEU A 115 8.65 9.80 5.75
C LEU A 115 7.75 10.82 6.44
N GLY A 116 7.95 11.07 7.73
CA GLY A 116 7.18 12.05 8.49
C GLY A 116 6.00 11.50 9.28
N PHE A 117 5.84 10.17 9.32
CA PHE A 117 4.77 9.53 10.10
C PHE A 117 5.17 9.43 11.57
N ASN A 118 4.19 9.56 12.45
CA ASN A 118 4.37 9.39 13.89
C ASN A 118 3.61 8.17 14.37
N LYS A 119 4.15 7.47 15.35
CA LYS A 119 3.47 6.33 15.97
C LYS A 119 2.16 6.76 16.63
N ILE A 120 1.14 5.95 16.46
CA ILE A 120 -0.13 6.10 17.15
C ILE A 120 -0.52 4.77 17.76
N ILE A 121 -1.49 4.79 18.67
CA ILE A 121 -2.05 3.55 19.22
C ILE A 121 -3.23 3.15 18.34
N GLY A 122 -3.18 1.92 17.84
CA GLY A 122 -4.27 1.33 17.08
C GLY A 122 -4.81 0.09 17.77
N MET A 123 -6.05 -0.24 17.46
CA MET A 123 -6.70 -1.48 17.95
C MET A 123 -7.37 -2.19 16.78
N ARG A 124 -7.35 -3.51 16.79
CA ARG A 124 -7.87 -4.33 15.69
C ARG A 124 -8.72 -5.46 16.22
N LEU A 125 -9.88 -5.67 15.61
CA LEU A 125 -10.70 -6.85 15.83
C LEU A 125 -10.51 -7.78 14.63
N LEU A 126 -10.12 -9.03 14.90
CA LEU A 126 -10.03 -10.06 13.86
C LEU A 126 -11.38 -10.78 13.80
N HIS A 127 -12.18 -10.47 12.78
CA HIS A 127 -13.50 -11.05 12.60
C HIS A 127 -13.46 -12.08 11.49
N GLY A 128 -13.65 -13.34 11.83
CA GLY A 128 -13.66 -14.45 10.89
C GLY A 128 -12.30 -14.83 10.30
N ILE A 129 -11.24 -14.31 10.88
CA ILE A 129 -9.87 -14.57 10.40
C ILE A 129 -9.13 -15.45 11.37
#